data_5abb3e3a7699c105adb7e9d69f5cd5f3
#
_entry.id   5abb3e3a7699c105adb7e9d69f5cd5f3
#
_cell.length_a   1.000
_cell.length_b   1.000
_cell.length_c   1.000
_cell.angle_alpha   90.00
_cell.angle_beta   90.00
_cell.angle_gamma   90.00
#
_symmetry.space_group_name_H-M   'P 1'
#
loop_
_entity.id
_entity.type
_entity.pdbx_description
1 polymer ?
#
loop_
_entity_poly.entity_id
_entity_poly.type
_entity_poly.pdbx_seq_one_letter_code
_entity_poly.pdbx_strand_id
1 'polypeptide(L)'
;MIATAGAAHADGELNIFNWGNYTSPEMIKKFEEQYKVKVTITDYDSNDAALAKVRAGGHGFDIVVPSANFMPIWINEGLLLESRPDQMENFKNVDERWVNVDWDMGRHYSVPWQ
;
A
#
# COMPACT_ATOMS: atom_id res chain seq x y z
N MET A 1 -14.82 -7.50 -27.43
CA MET A 1 -15.23 -6.96 -26.29
C MET A 1 -14.47 -7.24 -25.10
N ILE A 2 -14.16 -8.37 -24.86
CA ILE A 2 -13.43 -8.75 -23.68
C ILE A 2 -12.04 -8.14 -23.62
N ALA A 3 -11.43 -7.96 -24.75
CA ALA A 3 -10.14 -7.30 -24.84
C ALA A 3 -10.14 -5.90 -24.24
N THR A 4 -11.29 -5.26 -24.23
CA THR A 4 -11.44 -3.95 -23.65
C THR A 4 -11.20 -3.96 -22.15
N ALA A 5 -11.62 -5.00 -21.47
CA ALA A 5 -11.39 -5.12 -20.04
C ALA A 5 -9.90 -5.23 -19.74
N GLY A 6 -9.14 -5.96 -20.55
CA GLY A 6 -7.71 -6.05 -20.37
C GLY A 6 -7.01 -4.70 -20.54
N ALA A 7 -7.44 -3.94 -21.53
CA ALA A 7 -6.89 -2.61 -21.75
C ALA A 7 -7.20 -1.68 -20.59
N ALA A 8 -8.40 -1.77 -20.03
CA ALA A 8 -8.78 -0.96 -18.88
C ALA A 8 -7.89 -1.25 -17.68
N HIS A 9 -7.55 -2.51 -17.46
CA HIS A 9 -6.64 -2.88 -16.37
C HIS A 9 -5.23 -2.32 -16.59
N ALA A 10 -4.75 -2.31 -17.82
CA ALA A 10 -3.43 -1.77 -18.15
C ALA A 10 -3.34 -0.27 -17.91
N ASP A 11 -4.48 0.43 -18.00
CA ASP A 11 -4.55 1.87 -17.80
C ASP A 11 -5.22 2.23 -16.47
N GLY A 12 -5.00 1.40 -15.46
CA GLY A 12 -5.61 1.57 -14.17
C GLY A 12 -5.07 2.74 -13.36
N GLU A 13 -5.61 2.90 -12.17
CA GLU A 13 -5.18 3.92 -11.22
C GLU A 13 -4.71 3.25 -9.93
N LEU A 14 -3.73 3.87 -9.28
CA LEU A 14 -3.25 3.45 -7.96
C LEU A 14 -3.27 4.66 -7.03
N ASN A 15 -4.03 4.57 -5.96
CA ASN A 15 -4.19 5.66 -5.01
C ASN A 15 -3.46 5.32 -3.71
N ILE A 16 -2.42 6.08 -3.41
CA ILE A 16 -1.55 5.85 -2.26
C ILE A 16 -1.75 6.93 -1.21
N PHE A 17 -1.97 6.52 0.03
CA PHE A 17 -2.09 7.40 1.18
C PHE A 17 -0.83 7.26 2.02
N ASN A 18 0.04 8.25 2.00
CA ASN A 18 1.39 8.14 2.56
C ASN A 18 1.80 9.41 3.32
N TRP A 19 2.89 9.31 4.05
CA TRP A 19 3.51 10.46 4.69
C TRP A 19 4.03 11.43 3.65
N GLY A 20 4.01 12.72 3.97
CA GLY A 20 4.57 13.73 3.08
C GLY A 20 6.06 13.49 2.81
N ASN A 21 6.47 13.69 1.57
CA ASN A 21 7.87 13.57 1.14
C ASN A 21 8.49 12.19 1.29
N TYR A 22 7.68 11.13 1.34
CA TYR A 22 8.18 9.76 1.44
C TYR A 22 8.42 9.09 0.10
N THR A 23 7.92 9.65 -0.98
CA THR A 23 8.07 9.04 -2.31
C THR A 23 8.79 9.97 -3.26
N SER A 24 9.70 9.41 -4.05
CA SER A 24 10.40 10.15 -5.09
C SER A 24 9.48 10.35 -6.30
N PRO A 25 9.26 11.60 -6.75
CA PRO A 25 8.46 11.85 -7.96
C PRO A 25 9.03 11.12 -9.18
N GLU A 26 10.34 11.00 -9.26
CA GLU A 26 10.98 10.30 -10.38
C GLU A 26 10.64 8.81 -10.37
N MET A 27 10.64 8.20 -9.19
CA MET A 27 10.30 6.80 -9.04
C MET A 27 8.84 6.54 -9.39
N ILE A 28 7.95 7.42 -8.97
CA ILE A 28 6.53 7.33 -9.29
C ILE A 28 6.32 7.42 -10.80
N LYS A 29 6.97 8.39 -11.44
CA LYS A 29 6.87 8.56 -12.88
C LYS A 29 7.34 7.30 -13.62
N LYS A 30 8.46 6.73 -13.18
CA LYS A 30 9.00 5.52 -13.77
C LYS A 30 8.03 4.35 -13.64
N PHE A 31 7.40 4.22 -12.48
CA PHE A 31 6.39 3.20 -12.24
C PHE A 31 5.18 3.40 -13.15
N GLU A 32 4.69 4.62 -13.25
CA GLU A 32 3.56 4.95 -14.12
C GLU A 32 3.84 4.57 -15.58
N GLU A 33 5.03 4.89 -16.06
CA GLU A 33 5.44 4.58 -17.43
C GLU A 33 5.55 3.08 -17.66
N GLN A 34 6.13 2.36 -16.70
CA GLN A 34 6.36 0.92 -16.82
C GLN A 34 5.07 0.12 -16.83
N TYR A 35 4.11 0.50 -15.99
CA TYR A 35 2.89 -0.28 -15.78
C TYR A 35 1.65 0.35 -16.42
N LYS A 36 1.78 1.50 -17.06
CA LYS A 36 0.67 2.20 -17.70
C LYS A 36 -0.46 2.49 -16.73
N VAL A 37 -0.11 2.97 -15.55
CA VAL A 37 -1.07 3.32 -14.49
C VAL A 37 -0.85 4.76 -14.07
N LYS A 38 -1.91 5.37 -13.54
CA LYS A 38 -1.82 6.70 -12.94
C LYS A 38 -1.70 6.52 -11.42
N VAL A 39 -0.67 7.10 -10.84
CA VAL A 39 -0.46 7.06 -9.40
C VAL A 39 -0.84 8.41 -8.78
N THR A 40 -1.73 8.37 -7.81
CA THR A 40 -2.11 9.57 -7.05
C THR A 40 -1.69 9.36 -5.60
N ILE A 41 -0.91 10.30 -5.07
CA ILE A 41 -0.46 10.25 -3.69
C ILE A 41 -1.18 11.34 -2.90
N THR A 42 -1.82 10.94 -1.82
CA THR A 42 -2.42 11.86 -0.87
C THR A 42 -1.58 11.79 0.40
N ASP A 43 -1.19 12.94 0.90
CA ASP A 43 -0.30 13.01 2.06
C ASP A 43 -1.06 13.07 3.38
N TYR A 44 -0.44 12.57 4.42
CA TYR A 44 -0.89 12.79 5.80
C TYR A 44 0.32 13.04 6.70
N ASP A 45 0.05 13.58 7.87
CA ASP A 45 1.09 13.99 8.81
C ASP A 45 1.01 13.31 10.18
N SER A 46 0.02 12.46 10.38
CA SER A 46 -0.11 11.70 11.62
C SER A 46 -0.83 10.37 11.41
N ASN A 47 -0.46 9.37 12.20
CA ASN A 47 -1.15 8.09 12.18
C ASN A 47 -2.63 8.23 12.55
N ASP A 48 -2.94 9.11 13.49
CA ASP A 48 -4.32 9.32 13.93
C ASP A 48 -5.19 9.89 12.81
N ALA A 49 -4.67 10.85 12.05
CA ALA A 49 -5.38 11.43 10.93
C ALA A 49 -5.63 10.39 9.84
N ALA A 50 -4.62 9.59 9.52
CA ALA A 50 -4.75 8.53 8.52
C ALA A 50 -5.79 7.49 8.94
N LEU A 51 -5.73 7.06 10.19
CA LEU A 51 -6.65 6.07 10.74
C LEU A 51 -8.10 6.58 10.71
N ALA A 52 -8.32 7.83 11.14
CA ALA A 52 -9.64 8.42 11.14
C ALA A 52 -10.24 8.50 9.75
N LYS A 53 -9.43 8.87 8.76
CA LYS A 53 -9.89 8.99 7.39
C LYS A 53 -10.30 7.64 6.80
N VAL A 54 -9.53 6.61 7.05
CA VAL A 54 -9.84 5.27 6.54
C VAL A 54 -11.02 4.65 7.27
N ARG A 55 -11.13 4.87 8.57
CA ARG A 55 -12.30 4.42 9.35
C ARG A 55 -13.60 4.99 8.83
N ALA A 56 -13.58 6.22 8.34
CA ALA A 56 -14.77 6.87 7.79
C ALA A 56 -15.29 6.19 6.52
N GLY A 57 -14.44 5.44 5.82
CA GLY A 57 -14.79 4.74 4.60
C GLY A 57 -14.89 5.67 3.38
N GLY A 58 -15.10 5.08 2.21
CA GLY A 58 -15.27 5.84 0.97
C GLY A 58 -14.06 6.62 0.52
N HIS A 59 -12.90 6.29 1.03
CA HIS A 59 -11.66 7.05 0.78
C HIS A 59 -11.03 6.78 -0.59
N GLY A 60 -11.23 5.60 -1.16
CA GLY A 60 -10.67 5.24 -2.46
C GLY A 60 -9.17 4.94 -2.46
N PHE A 61 -8.54 4.82 -1.31
CA PHE A 61 -7.11 4.49 -1.24
C PHE A 61 -6.88 2.99 -1.39
N ASP A 62 -5.83 2.66 -2.15
CA ASP A 62 -5.41 1.27 -2.38
C ASP A 62 -4.29 0.86 -1.44
N ILE A 63 -3.42 1.79 -1.09
CA ILE A 63 -2.27 1.55 -0.22
C ILE A 63 -2.22 2.63 0.86
N VAL A 64 -1.90 2.23 2.08
CA VAL A 64 -1.64 3.13 3.20
C VAL A 64 -0.34 2.72 3.88
N VAL A 65 0.35 3.67 4.50
CA VAL A 65 1.68 3.45 5.09
C VAL A 65 1.69 3.85 6.57
N PRO A 66 0.99 3.10 7.44
CA PRO A 66 0.98 3.42 8.86
C PRO A 66 2.30 3.02 9.54
N SER A 67 2.57 3.62 10.68
CA SER A 67 3.70 3.20 11.51
C SER A 67 3.43 1.84 12.13
N ALA A 68 4.48 1.08 12.38
CA ALA A 68 4.39 -0.28 12.88
C ALA A 68 3.56 -0.40 14.16
N ASN A 69 3.69 0.55 15.07
CA ASN A 69 2.96 0.52 16.33
C ASN A 69 1.45 0.72 16.18
N PHE A 70 0.98 1.19 15.03
CA PHE A 70 -0.44 1.33 14.72
C PHE A 70 -1.00 0.11 13.98
N MET A 71 -0.14 -0.74 13.43
CA MET A 71 -0.56 -1.88 12.61
C MET A 71 -1.55 -2.82 13.32
N PRO A 72 -1.39 -3.13 14.62
CA PRO A 72 -2.39 -3.96 15.29
C PRO A 72 -3.81 -3.40 15.21
N ILE A 73 -3.95 -2.08 15.31
CA ILE A 73 -5.26 -1.42 15.22
C ILE A 73 -5.84 -1.60 13.82
N TRP A 74 -5.03 -1.35 12.80
CA TRP A 74 -5.45 -1.48 11.40
C TRP A 74 -5.91 -2.89 11.07
N ILE A 75 -5.16 -3.88 11.54
CA ILE A 75 -5.48 -5.28 11.28
C ILE A 75 -6.71 -5.72 12.07
N ASN A 76 -6.76 -5.39 13.37
CA ASN A 76 -7.85 -5.83 14.22
C ASN A 76 -9.20 -5.21 13.86
N GLU A 77 -9.19 -4.00 13.32
CA GLU A 77 -10.42 -3.35 12.86
C GLU A 77 -10.83 -3.75 11.43
N GLY A 78 -10.05 -4.62 10.79
CA GLY A 78 -10.38 -5.08 9.45
C GLY A 78 -10.22 -4.02 8.38
N LEU A 79 -9.34 -3.05 8.59
CA LEU A 79 -9.13 -1.94 7.66
C LEU A 79 -8.15 -2.29 6.54
N LEU A 80 -7.39 -3.36 6.70
CA LEU A 80 -6.42 -3.83 5.72
C LEU A 80 -6.87 -5.15 5.11
N LEU A 81 -6.68 -5.27 3.81
CA LEU A 81 -6.89 -6.53 3.10
C LEU A 81 -5.71 -7.46 3.37
N GLU A 82 -5.99 -8.73 3.59
CA GLU A 82 -4.94 -9.74 3.68
C GLU A 82 -4.42 -10.03 2.28
N SER A 83 -3.58 -9.15 1.77
CA SER A 83 -3.10 -9.17 0.39
C SER A 83 -2.00 -10.21 0.14
N ARG A 84 -1.48 -10.83 1.17
CA ARG A 84 -0.42 -11.85 1.11
C ARG A 84 0.80 -11.38 0.33
N PRO A 85 1.45 -10.28 0.75
CA PRO A 85 2.67 -9.83 0.08
C PRO A 85 3.80 -10.86 0.17
N ASP A 86 3.76 -11.76 1.16
CA ASP A 86 4.73 -12.86 1.29
C ASP A 86 4.71 -13.81 0.09
N GLN A 87 3.65 -13.81 -0.71
CA GLN A 87 3.53 -14.64 -1.91
C GLN A 87 3.95 -13.92 -3.19
N MET A 88 4.30 -12.64 -3.09
CA MET A 88 4.74 -11.86 -4.25
C MET A 88 6.18 -12.22 -4.61
N GLU A 89 6.48 -12.18 -5.91
CA GLU A 89 7.78 -12.58 -6.43
C GLU A 89 8.96 -11.87 -5.77
N ASN A 90 8.84 -10.56 -5.60
CA ASN A 90 9.93 -9.76 -5.05
C ASN A 90 10.02 -9.77 -3.53
N PHE A 91 9.13 -10.49 -2.85
CA PHE A 91 9.17 -10.57 -1.39
C PHE A 91 10.48 -11.17 -0.89
N LYS A 92 11.11 -12.01 -1.68
CA LYS A 92 12.43 -12.58 -1.36
C LYS A 92 13.50 -11.52 -1.07
N ASN A 93 13.27 -10.28 -1.51
CA ASN A 93 14.19 -9.18 -1.30
C ASN A 93 14.00 -8.52 0.08
N VAL A 94 12.97 -8.90 0.81
CA VAL A 94 12.72 -8.37 2.16
C VAL A 94 13.74 -8.98 3.11
N ASP A 95 14.41 -8.14 3.90
CA ASP A 95 15.37 -8.59 4.90
C ASP A 95 14.66 -9.48 5.92
N GLU A 96 15.26 -10.62 6.22
CA GLU A 96 14.70 -11.63 7.12
C GLU A 96 14.25 -11.07 8.47
N ARG A 97 14.97 -10.06 8.97
CA ARG A 97 14.63 -9.40 10.24
C ARG A 97 13.24 -8.79 10.25
N TRP A 98 12.70 -8.46 9.08
CA TRP A 98 11.42 -7.78 8.94
C TRP A 98 10.30 -8.69 8.45
N VAL A 99 10.58 -9.99 8.30
CA VAL A 99 9.57 -10.95 7.86
C VAL A 99 8.65 -11.36 9.01
N ASN A 100 9.24 -11.76 10.13
CA ASN A 100 8.45 -12.26 11.27
C ASN A 100 8.35 -11.21 12.37
N VAL A 101 7.45 -10.24 12.17
CA VAL A 101 7.15 -9.23 13.17
C VAL A 101 5.90 -9.63 13.95
N ASP A 102 5.87 -9.31 15.25
CA ASP A 102 4.79 -9.77 16.15
C ASP A 102 3.40 -9.39 15.68
N TRP A 103 3.27 -8.22 15.08
CA TRP A 103 1.97 -7.68 14.66
C TRP A 103 1.54 -8.12 13.25
N ASP A 104 2.42 -8.78 12.50
CA ASP A 104 2.11 -9.31 11.16
C ASP A 104 3.11 -10.43 10.81
N MET A 105 3.04 -11.54 11.54
CA MET A 105 3.95 -12.67 11.35
C MET A 105 3.88 -13.19 9.91
N GLY A 106 5.05 -13.27 9.27
CA GLY A 106 5.15 -13.73 7.90
C GLY A 106 4.70 -12.72 6.85
N ARG A 107 4.26 -11.55 7.27
CA ARG A 107 3.83 -10.47 6.38
C ARG A 107 2.67 -10.85 5.47
N HIS A 108 1.53 -11.11 6.07
CA HIS A 108 0.32 -11.38 5.31
C HIS A 108 -0.42 -10.11 4.90
N TYR A 109 -0.17 -8.99 5.57
CA TYR A 109 -0.89 -7.74 5.35
C TYR A 109 0.00 -6.61 4.83
N SER A 110 1.31 -6.69 5.03
CA SER A 110 2.19 -5.55 4.80
C SER A 110 3.58 -5.94 4.32
N VAL A 111 4.27 -4.95 3.77
CA VAL A 111 5.71 -5.02 3.53
C VAL A 111 6.38 -3.88 4.30
N PRO A 112 7.64 -4.04 4.70
CA PRO A 112 8.31 -2.97 5.42
C PRO A 112 8.63 -1.78 4.52
N TRP A 113 8.50 -0.60 5.10
CA TRP A 113 8.99 0.64 4.53
C TRP A 113 9.86 1.26 5.62
N GLN A 114 11.00 1.78 5.28
CA GLN A 114 11.89 2.34 6.28
C GLN A 114 11.47 3.73 6.73
#